data_628152c47b469da0db2c86eec863adf4
#
_entry.id   628152c47b469da0db2c86eec863adf4
#
_cell.length_a   1.000
_cell.length_b   1.000
_cell.length_c   1.000
_cell.angle_alpha   90.00
_cell.angle_beta   90.00
_cell.angle_gamma   90.00
#
_symmetry.space_group_name_H-M   'P 1'
#
loop_
_entity.id
_entity.type
_entity.pdbx_description
1 polymer ?
#
loop_
_entity_poly.entity_id
_entity_poly.type
_entity_poly.pdbx_seq_one_letter_code
_entity_poly.pdbx_strand_id
1 'polypeptide(L)'
;PLVLACVVLAGLVGMCSFRPNGPADGMIPTYDAAAALQDDANALKFPIRLPALPEGWQSNSGTRSGIEAGRTDPATGGRQRAIVARVGYIAPSKMYVSLSQSDADETALVQSIDKFVYPSGVQDLNGVKWIVYEGGEDTEPVWTTRLNAAGGPVQLAITGAGTVDEFRTLAIATQTQPPLIANR
;
A
#
# COMPACT_ATOMS: atom_id res chain seq x y z
N PRO A 1 34.35 -36.50 12.85
CA PRO A 1 33.17 -37.36 12.56
C PRO A 1 31.87 -36.57 12.71
N LEU A 2 31.69 -35.76 13.78
CA LEU A 2 30.43 -35.05 14.08
C LEU A 2 30.05 -34.05 13.01
N VAL A 3 31.00 -33.24 12.52
CA VAL A 3 30.76 -32.21 11.48
C VAL A 3 30.30 -32.85 10.18
N LEU A 4 30.88 -33.99 9.80
CA LEU A 4 30.49 -34.73 8.59
C LEU A 4 29.04 -35.24 8.70
N ALA A 5 28.66 -35.75 9.88
CA ALA A 5 27.29 -36.20 10.15
C ALA A 5 26.28 -35.03 10.08
N CYS A 6 26.60 -33.85 10.59
CA CYS A 6 25.77 -32.65 10.52
C CYS A 6 25.59 -32.14 9.09
N VAL A 7 26.63 -32.20 8.25
CA VAL A 7 26.55 -31.79 6.84
C VAL A 7 25.68 -32.76 6.02
N VAL A 8 25.83 -34.07 6.29
CA VAL A 8 25.01 -35.10 5.64
C VAL A 8 23.53 -34.96 6.05
N LEU A 9 23.23 -34.74 7.32
CA LEU A 9 21.87 -34.52 7.81
C LEU A 9 21.25 -33.24 7.26
N ALA A 10 22.01 -32.13 7.20
CA ALA A 10 21.54 -30.88 6.59
C ALA A 10 21.22 -31.03 5.10
N GLY A 11 22.00 -31.84 4.38
CA GLY A 11 21.74 -32.17 2.97
C GLY A 11 20.50 -33.06 2.77
N LEU A 12 20.24 -33.99 3.67
CA LEU A 12 19.08 -34.90 3.60
C LEU A 12 17.74 -34.22 3.95
N VAL A 13 17.75 -33.17 4.80
CA VAL A 13 16.53 -32.41 5.15
C VAL A 13 16.23 -31.28 4.16
N GLY A 14 17.01 -31.13 3.08
CA GLY A 14 16.74 -30.13 2.04
C GLY A 14 16.85 -28.66 2.52
N MET A 15 17.48 -28.42 3.68
CA MET A 15 17.61 -27.06 4.26
C MET A 15 18.67 -26.18 3.56
N CYS A 16 19.50 -26.76 2.68
CA CYS A 16 20.45 -26.00 1.85
C CYS A 16 20.13 -26.19 0.38
N SER A 17 19.16 -25.48 -0.15
CA SER A 17 19.00 -25.34 -1.60
C SER A 17 20.05 -24.33 -2.10
N PHE A 18 21.31 -24.76 -2.26
CA PHE A 18 22.33 -23.99 -2.94
C PHE A 18 21.97 -23.91 -4.43
N ARG A 19 21.47 -22.77 -4.88
CA ARG A 19 21.23 -22.49 -6.31
C ARG A 19 22.41 -21.68 -6.85
N PRO A 20 23.33 -22.31 -7.62
CA PRO A 20 24.52 -21.64 -8.12
C PRO A 20 24.24 -20.49 -9.11
N ASN A 21 23.01 -20.38 -9.63
CA ASN A 21 22.61 -19.36 -10.61
C ASN A 21 21.77 -18.21 -10.01
N GLY A 22 21.81 -18.01 -8.68
CA GLY A 22 20.99 -16.99 -8.02
C GLY A 22 19.51 -17.37 -7.93
N PRO A 23 18.65 -16.49 -7.39
CA PRO A 23 17.21 -16.67 -7.43
C PRO A 23 16.80 -16.70 -8.90
N ALA A 24 16.09 -17.77 -9.32
CA ALA A 24 15.41 -17.76 -10.61
C ALA A 24 14.53 -16.51 -10.66
N ASP A 25 14.43 -15.85 -11.83
CA ASP A 25 13.41 -14.84 -12.09
C ASP A 25 12.05 -15.47 -11.79
N GLY A 26 11.63 -15.39 -10.52
CA GLY A 26 10.36 -15.92 -10.07
C GLY A 26 9.26 -15.14 -10.77
N MET A 27 8.25 -15.83 -11.28
CA MET A 27 7.03 -15.15 -11.73
C MET A 27 6.53 -14.28 -10.58
N ILE A 28 6.43 -12.98 -10.82
CA ILE A 28 5.87 -12.03 -9.85
C ILE A 28 4.43 -12.49 -9.58
N PRO A 29 4.03 -12.79 -8.33
CA PRO A 29 2.66 -13.18 -8.04
C PRO A 29 1.70 -12.10 -8.55
N THR A 30 0.65 -12.52 -9.25
CA THR A 30 -0.40 -11.62 -9.73
C THR A 30 -1.53 -11.61 -8.71
N TYR A 31 -2.03 -10.42 -8.40
CA TYR A 31 -3.15 -10.20 -7.49
C TYR A 31 -4.31 -9.55 -8.25
N ASP A 32 -5.53 -10.05 -8.09
CA ASP A 32 -6.72 -9.43 -8.70
C ASP A 32 -7.16 -8.20 -7.85
N ALA A 33 -6.51 -7.09 -8.12
CA ALA A 33 -6.81 -5.83 -7.43
C ALA A 33 -8.22 -5.32 -7.76
N ALA A 34 -8.74 -5.61 -8.96
CA ALA A 34 -10.08 -5.14 -9.35
C ALA A 34 -11.16 -5.84 -8.53
N ALA A 35 -11.11 -7.17 -8.46
CA ALA A 35 -12.04 -7.94 -7.64
C ALA A 35 -11.93 -7.57 -6.15
N ALA A 36 -10.71 -7.47 -5.62
CA ALA A 36 -10.50 -7.17 -4.20
C ALA A 36 -10.98 -5.75 -3.81
N LEU A 37 -10.70 -4.73 -4.63
CA LEU A 37 -11.18 -3.37 -4.36
C LEU A 37 -12.69 -3.25 -4.58
N GLN A 38 -13.30 -4.05 -5.46
CA GLN A 38 -14.75 -4.13 -5.58
C GLN A 38 -15.38 -4.75 -4.31
N ASP A 39 -14.77 -5.80 -3.75
CA ASP A 39 -15.19 -6.39 -2.48
C ASP A 39 -15.04 -5.41 -1.31
N ASP A 40 -13.97 -4.60 -1.33
CA ASP A 40 -13.79 -3.51 -0.38
C ASP A 40 -14.87 -2.45 -0.53
N ALA A 41 -15.21 -2.03 -1.75
CA ALA A 41 -16.29 -1.08 -2.01
C ALA A 41 -17.66 -1.59 -1.55
N ASN A 42 -17.90 -2.90 -1.64
CA ASN A 42 -19.13 -3.53 -1.15
C ASN A 42 -19.22 -3.57 0.39
N ALA A 43 -18.06 -3.72 1.06
CA ALA A 43 -17.99 -3.99 2.50
C ALA A 43 -17.71 -2.74 3.35
N LEU A 44 -16.97 -1.78 2.82
CA LEU A 44 -16.49 -0.62 3.58
C LEU A 44 -17.45 0.58 3.43
N LYS A 45 -17.39 1.48 4.42
CA LYS A 45 -18.29 2.64 4.50
C LYS A 45 -17.67 3.94 3.97
N PHE A 46 -16.53 3.84 3.30
CA PHE A 46 -15.84 4.96 2.67
C PHE A 46 -15.53 4.67 1.21
N PRO A 47 -15.34 5.70 0.37
CA PRO A 47 -15.12 5.51 -1.05
C PRO A 47 -13.85 4.72 -1.36
N ILE A 48 -13.95 3.70 -2.20
CA ILE A 48 -12.82 2.93 -2.72
C ILE A 48 -12.63 3.23 -4.19
N ARG A 49 -11.40 3.42 -4.64
CA ARG A 49 -11.04 3.67 -6.03
C ARG A 49 -10.11 2.58 -6.55
N LEU A 50 -10.33 2.20 -7.80
CA LEU A 50 -9.42 1.32 -8.55
C LEU A 50 -8.55 2.21 -9.46
N PRO A 51 -7.22 2.27 -9.25
CA PRO A 51 -6.33 3.05 -10.11
C PRO A 51 -6.36 2.56 -11.56
N ALA A 52 -6.46 3.48 -12.52
CA ALA A 52 -6.31 3.18 -13.95
C ALA A 52 -4.83 3.31 -14.34
N LEU A 53 -4.06 2.28 -14.02
CA LEU A 53 -2.61 2.26 -14.24
C LEU A 53 -2.27 1.97 -15.71
N PRO A 54 -1.21 2.62 -16.26
CA PRO A 54 -0.75 2.34 -17.61
C PRO A 54 -0.08 0.96 -17.70
N GLU A 55 0.24 0.56 -18.93
CA GLU A 55 0.99 -0.67 -19.20
C GLU A 55 2.33 -0.71 -18.43
N GLY A 56 2.76 -1.91 -18.05
CA GLY A 56 3.98 -2.13 -17.28
C GLY A 56 3.79 -2.18 -15.77
N TRP A 57 2.62 -1.79 -15.25
CA TRP A 57 2.26 -1.98 -13.85
C TRP A 57 1.58 -3.32 -13.62
N GLN A 58 1.90 -3.99 -12.54
CA GLN A 58 1.30 -5.27 -12.16
C GLN A 58 0.84 -5.24 -10.71
N SER A 59 -0.44 -5.51 -10.45
CA SER A 59 -0.92 -5.74 -9.09
C SER A 59 -0.31 -7.03 -8.53
N ASN A 60 0.23 -6.96 -7.32
CA ASN A 60 1.05 -8.01 -6.73
C ASN A 60 0.47 -8.56 -5.42
N SER A 61 -0.14 -7.71 -4.61
CA SER A 61 -0.63 -8.07 -3.28
C SER A 61 -1.79 -7.18 -2.85
N GLY A 62 -2.56 -7.66 -1.88
CA GLY A 62 -3.62 -6.89 -1.25
C GLY A 62 -3.82 -7.31 0.20
N THR A 63 -4.18 -6.34 1.05
CA THR A 63 -4.49 -6.58 2.47
C THR A 63 -5.58 -5.64 2.94
N ARG A 64 -6.38 -6.11 3.91
CA ARG A 64 -7.29 -5.29 4.70
C ARG A 64 -6.89 -5.38 6.16
N SER A 65 -6.71 -4.24 6.82
CA SER A 65 -6.28 -4.20 8.22
C SER A 65 -7.02 -3.11 9.00
N GLY A 66 -7.10 -3.28 10.32
CA GLY A 66 -7.66 -2.27 11.22
C GLY A 66 -6.55 -1.48 11.90
N ILE A 67 -6.71 -0.16 11.96
CA ILE A 67 -5.82 0.77 12.67
C ILE A 67 -6.62 1.66 13.63
N GLU A 68 -5.95 2.43 14.49
CA GLU A 68 -6.59 3.55 15.19
C GLU A 68 -6.92 4.65 14.17
N ALA A 69 -8.11 5.25 14.28
CA ALA A 69 -8.58 6.23 13.30
C ALA A 69 -7.92 7.62 13.43
N GLY A 70 -7.21 7.87 14.51
CA GLY A 70 -6.66 9.19 14.86
C GLY A 70 -7.66 10.13 15.53
N ARG A 71 -8.90 9.68 15.75
CA ARG A 71 -9.97 10.46 16.37
C ARG A 71 -10.69 9.69 17.48
N THR A 72 -11.36 10.44 18.35
CA THR A 72 -12.11 9.91 19.48
C THR A 72 -13.61 9.96 19.19
N ASP A 73 -14.35 8.95 19.61
CA ASP A 73 -15.79 8.93 19.53
C ASP A 73 -16.36 9.97 20.53
N PRO A 74 -17.10 10.98 20.09
CA PRO A 74 -17.62 12.02 20.97
C PRO A 74 -18.67 11.50 21.97
N ALA A 75 -19.34 10.39 21.70
CA ALA A 75 -20.35 9.83 22.57
C ALA A 75 -19.77 8.96 23.68
N THR A 76 -18.67 8.25 23.40
CA THR A 76 -18.09 7.28 24.34
C THR A 76 -16.74 7.70 24.91
N GLY A 77 -16.08 8.71 24.31
CA GLY A 77 -14.70 9.09 24.63
C GLY A 77 -13.65 8.05 24.21
N GLY A 78 -14.06 6.95 23.60
CA GLY A 78 -13.19 5.87 23.15
C GLY A 78 -12.48 6.18 21.84
N ARG A 79 -11.29 5.59 21.63
CA ARG A 79 -10.57 5.70 20.35
C ARG A 79 -11.35 4.97 19.26
N GLN A 80 -11.62 5.67 18.17
CA GLN A 80 -12.25 5.06 17.00
C GLN A 80 -11.23 4.21 16.22
N ARG A 81 -11.76 3.15 15.61
CA ARG A 81 -11.01 2.30 14.69
C ARG A 81 -11.33 2.68 13.25
N ALA A 82 -10.34 2.54 12.40
CA ALA A 82 -10.45 2.71 10.95
C ALA A 82 -9.97 1.46 10.25
N ILE A 83 -10.41 1.30 9.00
CA ILE A 83 -9.97 0.21 8.12
C ILE A 83 -9.04 0.79 7.06
N VAL A 84 -7.99 0.04 6.74
CA VAL A 84 -7.08 0.31 5.61
C VAL A 84 -7.26 -0.81 4.60
N ALA A 85 -7.68 -0.46 3.39
CA ALA A 85 -7.60 -1.29 2.19
C ALA A 85 -6.31 -0.94 1.46
N ARG A 86 -5.38 -1.91 1.31
CA ARG A 86 -4.09 -1.69 0.66
C ARG A 86 -3.92 -2.64 -0.50
N VAL A 87 -3.45 -2.10 -1.64
CA VAL A 87 -3.01 -2.88 -2.79
C VAL A 87 -1.58 -2.51 -3.12
N GLY A 88 -0.74 -3.53 -3.31
CA GLY A 88 0.63 -3.40 -3.75
C GLY A 88 0.76 -3.65 -5.25
N TYR A 89 1.62 -2.89 -5.88
CA TYR A 89 1.92 -2.94 -7.30
C TYR A 89 3.42 -3.08 -7.51
N ILE A 90 3.79 -3.80 -8.55
CA ILE A 90 5.15 -3.74 -9.11
C ILE A 90 5.13 -2.72 -10.24
N ALA A 91 5.91 -1.68 -10.09
CA ALA A 91 6.06 -0.60 -11.06
C ALA A 91 6.96 -1.01 -12.25
N PRO A 92 7.00 -0.24 -13.34
CA PRO A 92 7.88 -0.54 -14.48
C PRO A 92 9.37 -0.66 -14.13
N SER A 93 9.83 0.07 -13.11
CA SER A 93 11.19 -0.04 -12.54
C SER A 93 11.45 -1.36 -11.80
N LYS A 94 10.44 -2.24 -11.68
CA LYS A 94 10.44 -3.46 -10.86
C LYS A 94 10.43 -3.22 -9.35
N MET A 95 10.25 -1.99 -8.93
CA MET A 95 10.11 -1.62 -7.53
C MET A 95 8.66 -1.78 -7.05
N TYR A 96 8.53 -2.10 -5.77
CA TYR A 96 7.22 -2.19 -5.12
C TYR A 96 6.72 -0.81 -4.72
N VAL A 97 5.47 -0.51 -5.06
CA VAL A 97 4.73 0.68 -4.62
C VAL A 97 3.33 0.24 -4.17
N SER A 98 2.84 0.76 -3.07
CA SER A 98 1.51 0.43 -2.57
C SER A 98 0.61 1.65 -2.43
N LEU A 99 -0.69 1.43 -2.68
CA LEU A 99 -1.78 2.37 -2.40
C LEU A 99 -2.57 1.88 -1.20
N SER A 100 -2.71 2.73 -0.20
CA SER A 100 -3.60 2.53 0.95
C SER A 100 -4.77 3.51 0.85
N GLN A 101 -5.99 3.03 1.12
CA GLN A 101 -7.22 3.80 1.17
C GLN A 101 -7.89 3.56 2.53
N SER A 102 -8.30 4.62 3.25
CA SER A 102 -8.76 4.50 4.63
C SER A 102 -9.74 5.61 5.00
N ASP A 103 -10.58 5.35 5.98
CA ASP A 103 -11.38 6.35 6.70
C ASP A 103 -10.65 6.94 7.91
N ALA A 104 -9.38 6.60 8.13
CA ALA A 104 -8.54 7.19 9.17
C ALA A 104 -8.20 8.67 8.88
N ASP A 105 -7.77 9.37 9.92
CA ASP A 105 -7.16 10.68 9.75
C ASP A 105 -5.75 10.54 9.14
N GLU A 106 -5.26 11.60 8.51
CA GLU A 106 -3.98 11.62 7.79
C GLU A 106 -2.83 11.09 8.66
N THR A 107 -2.64 11.69 9.84
CA THR A 107 -1.56 11.32 10.74
C THR A 107 -1.64 9.85 11.16
N ALA A 108 -2.84 9.34 11.44
CA ALA A 108 -3.04 7.95 11.84
C ALA A 108 -2.71 6.98 10.70
N LEU A 109 -3.12 7.29 9.46
CA LEU A 109 -2.79 6.49 8.30
C LEU A 109 -1.28 6.48 8.04
N VAL A 110 -0.64 7.66 8.02
CA VAL A 110 0.82 7.76 7.80
C VAL A 110 1.59 7.00 8.87
N GLN A 111 1.28 7.20 10.16
CA GLN A 111 1.93 6.50 11.26
C GLN A 111 1.70 4.99 11.27
N SER A 112 0.62 4.52 10.65
CA SER A 112 0.38 3.08 10.46
C SER A 112 1.29 2.46 9.38
N ILE A 113 1.84 3.29 8.51
CA ILE A 113 2.81 2.91 7.47
C ILE A 113 4.22 3.01 8.03
N ASP A 114 4.60 4.22 8.45
CA ASP A 114 5.90 4.49 9.09
C ASP A 114 5.75 5.60 10.14
N LYS A 115 6.33 5.38 11.32
CA LYS A 115 6.30 6.33 12.45
C LYS A 115 7.43 7.35 12.42
N PHE A 116 8.42 7.13 11.56
CA PHE A 116 9.65 7.91 11.50
C PHE A 116 9.71 8.86 10.31
N VAL A 117 8.58 9.07 9.63
CA VAL A 117 8.44 10.04 8.55
C VAL A 117 7.71 11.30 9.02
N TYR A 118 8.08 12.44 8.46
CA TYR A 118 7.55 13.76 8.82
C TYR A 118 7.21 14.54 7.55
N PRO A 119 6.25 15.50 7.59
CA PRO A 119 5.92 16.31 6.43
C PRO A 119 7.16 17.07 5.95
N SER A 120 7.55 16.87 4.69
CA SER A 120 8.73 17.46 4.05
C SER A 120 8.38 18.34 2.86
N GLY A 121 7.22 18.13 2.23
CA GLY A 121 6.84 18.88 1.04
C GLY A 121 5.41 18.64 0.59
N VAL A 122 5.09 19.20 -0.58
CA VAL A 122 3.80 19.05 -1.24
C VAL A 122 4.03 18.87 -2.74
N GLN A 123 3.33 17.91 -3.34
CA GLN A 123 3.22 17.75 -4.79
C GLN A 123 1.82 18.19 -5.24
N ASP A 124 1.73 19.14 -6.15
CA ASP A 124 0.47 19.48 -6.81
C ASP A 124 0.34 18.65 -8.09
N LEU A 125 -0.65 17.78 -8.11
CA LEU A 125 -0.93 16.89 -9.24
C LEU A 125 -2.32 17.22 -9.80
N ASN A 126 -2.35 18.04 -10.85
CA ASN A 126 -3.60 18.47 -11.50
C ASN A 126 -4.60 19.14 -10.53
N GLY A 127 -4.11 19.96 -9.60
CA GLY A 127 -4.92 20.67 -8.61
C GLY A 127 -5.21 19.87 -7.33
N VAL A 128 -4.78 18.62 -7.23
CA VAL A 128 -4.83 17.83 -5.99
C VAL A 128 -3.48 17.88 -5.30
N LYS A 129 -3.48 18.36 -4.05
CA LYS A 129 -2.27 18.45 -3.24
C LYS A 129 -2.02 17.14 -2.50
N TRP A 130 -0.85 16.56 -2.75
CA TRP A 130 -0.33 15.41 -2.03
C TRP A 130 0.76 15.88 -1.07
N ILE A 131 0.58 15.64 0.23
CA ILE A 131 1.57 15.93 1.25
C ILE A 131 2.62 14.82 1.20
N VAL A 132 3.89 15.22 1.14
CA VAL A 132 5.04 14.31 1.12
C VAL A 132 5.58 14.21 2.53
N TYR A 133 5.74 12.98 3.00
CA TYR A 133 6.39 12.65 4.26
C TYR A 133 7.68 11.91 3.94
N GLU A 134 8.76 12.30 4.58
CA GLU A 134 10.08 11.70 4.45
C GLU A 134 10.71 11.51 5.83
N GLY A 135 11.64 10.58 5.95
CA GLY A 135 12.38 10.28 7.16
C GLY A 135 13.88 10.17 6.90
N GLY A 136 14.56 9.33 7.69
CA GLY A 136 15.99 9.04 7.51
C GLY A 136 16.26 8.17 6.27
N GLU A 137 17.55 7.85 6.03
CA GLU A 137 18.02 7.12 4.84
C GLU A 137 17.36 5.75 4.63
N ASP A 138 16.90 5.11 5.70
CA ASP A 138 16.27 3.78 5.66
C ASP A 138 14.73 3.83 5.58
N THR A 139 14.12 5.01 5.38
CA THR A 139 12.67 5.17 5.32
C THR A 139 12.19 5.37 3.89
N GLU A 140 11.09 4.70 3.53
CA GLU A 140 10.40 4.97 2.27
C GLU A 140 9.51 6.21 2.39
N PRO A 141 9.42 7.07 1.36
CA PRO A 141 8.54 8.23 1.40
C PRO A 141 7.07 7.79 1.47
N VAL A 142 6.24 8.61 2.12
CA VAL A 142 4.78 8.45 2.12
C VAL A 142 4.15 9.71 1.53
N TRP A 143 3.40 9.54 0.45
CA TRP A 143 2.59 10.62 -0.12
C TRP A 143 1.15 10.43 0.27
N THR A 144 0.50 11.43 0.81
CA THR A 144 -0.87 11.32 1.28
C THR A 144 -1.74 12.48 0.80
N THR A 145 -3.01 12.19 0.55
CA THR A 145 -4.04 13.20 0.23
C THR A 145 -5.41 12.74 0.73
N ARG A 146 -6.31 13.70 0.93
CA ARG A 146 -7.70 13.44 1.28
C ARG A 146 -8.61 13.81 0.13
N LEU A 147 -9.36 12.86 -0.36
CA LEU A 147 -10.35 13.09 -1.41
C LEU A 147 -11.77 13.01 -0.86
N ASN A 148 -12.62 13.91 -1.33
CA ASN A 148 -14.05 13.92 -1.01
C ASN A 148 -14.83 13.33 -2.19
N ALA A 149 -15.85 12.53 -1.89
CA ALA A 149 -16.78 11.98 -2.89
C ALA A 149 -18.16 11.75 -2.28
N ALA A 150 -19.12 11.36 -3.09
CA ALA A 150 -20.36 10.77 -2.61
C ALA A 150 -20.02 9.53 -1.77
N GLY A 151 -20.50 9.46 -0.53
CA GLY A 151 -20.11 8.41 0.42
C GLY A 151 -19.05 8.85 1.45
N GLY A 152 -18.61 10.12 1.38
CA GLY A 152 -17.72 10.72 2.37
C GLY A 152 -16.28 10.88 1.91
N PRO A 153 -15.39 11.31 2.82
CA PRO A 153 -13.97 11.45 2.54
C PRO A 153 -13.25 10.11 2.62
N VAL A 154 -12.15 10.01 1.86
CA VAL A 154 -11.17 8.92 1.98
C VAL A 154 -9.77 9.50 2.06
N GLN A 155 -8.97 9.01 2.99
CA GLN A 155 -7.55 9.29 3.08
C GLN A 155 -6.81 8.28 2.22
N LEU A 156 -5.99 8.77 1.30
CA LEU A 156 -5.11 7.98 0.44
C LEU A 156 -3.68 8.11 0.93
N ALA A 157 -2.91 7.02 0.83
CA ALA A 157 -1.47 7.07 1.03
C ALA A 157 -0.76 6.15 0.04
N ILE A 158 0.35 6.63 -0.52
CA ILE A 158 1.24 5.88 -1.42
C ILE A 158 2.59 5.79 -0.73
N THR A 159 3.17 4.58 -0.69
CA THR A 159 4.53 4.35 -0.17
C THR A 159 5.20 3.23 -0.96
N GLY A 160 6.52 3.13 -0.88
CA GLY A 160 7.33 2.11 -1.53
C GLY A 160 8.65 2.66 -2.06
N ALA A 161 9.39 1.78 -2.75
CA ALA A 161 10.71 2.07 -3.31
C ALA A 161 10.66 2.57 -4.77
N GLY A 162 9.48 2.92 -5.29
CA GLY A 162 9.32 3.45 -6.65
C GLY A 162 9.92 4.84 -6.83
N THR A 163 10.10 5.24 -8.09
CA THR A 163 10.56 6.58 -8.44
C THR A 163 9.46 7.63 -8.17
N VAL A 164 9.86 8.89 -8.07
CA VAL A 164 8.91 10.02 -7.94
C VAL A 164 7.87 10.04 -9.05
N ASP A 165 8.25 9.70 -10.30
CA ASP A 165 7.33 9.66 -11.43
C ASP A 165 6.34 8.48 -11.34
N GLU A 166 6.75 7.36 -10.75
CA GLU A 166 5.86 6.24 -10.47
C GLU A 166 4.86 6.59 -9.36
N PHE A 167 5.30 7.30 -8.31
CA PHE A 167 4.38 7.85 -7.32
C PHE A 167 3.35 8.81 -7.94
N ARG A 168 3.80 9.73 -8.82
CA ARG A 168 2.90 10.64 -9.55
C ARG A 168 1.91 9.87 -10.42
N THR A 169 2.39 8.85 -11.12
CA THR A 169 1.55 8.01 -11.97
C THR A 169 0.45 7.31 -11.17
N LEU A 170 0.80 6.66 -10.05
CA LEU A 170 -0.17 5.98 -9.19
C LEU A 170 -1.15 6.98 -8.55
N ALA A 171 -0.66 8.14 -8.11
CA ALA A 171 -1.48 9.20 -7.53
C ALA A 171 -2.52 9.72 -8.53
N ILE A 172 -2.11 10.09 -9.75
CA ILE A 172 -3.00 10.57 -10.82
C ILE A 172 -3.96 9.47 -11.24
N ALA A 173 -3.47 8.24 -11.45
CA ALA A 173 -4.29 7.10 -11.82
C ALA A 173 -5.37 6.77 -10.78
N THR A 174 -5.15 7.12 -9.50
CA THR A 174 -6.12 6.92 -8.41
C THR A 174 -7.09 8.09 -8.31
N GLN A 175 -6.57 9.31 -8.23
CA GLN A 175 -7.39 10.51 -7.94
C GLN A 175 -8.37 10.85 -9.07
N THR A 176 -8.05 10.50 -10.31
CA THR A 176 -8.90 10.76 -11.48
C THR A 176 -10.05 9.75 -11.63
N GLN A 177 -9.99 8.60 -10.96
CA GLN A 177 -11.07 7.62 -11.02
C GLN A 177 -12.20 7.99 -10.05
N PRO A 178 -13.46 7.80 -10.46
CA PRO A 178 -14.58 7.86 -9.53
C PRO A 178 -14.49 6.71 -8.53
N PRO A 179 -15.12 6.82 -7.35
CA PRO A 179 -15.29 5.68 -6.46
C PRO A 179 -16.03 4.54 -7.14
N LEU A 180 -15.64 3.30 -6.81
CA LEU A 180 -16.37 2.10 -7.22
C LEU A 180 -17.79 2.13 -6.64
N ILE A 181 -18.75 1.66 -7.43
CA ILE A 181 -20.13 1.54 -7.00
C ILE A 181 -20.28 0.21 -6.25
N ALA A 182 -20.80 0.26 -5.02
CA ALA A 182 -21.09 -0.95 -4.27
C ALA A 182 -22.22 -1.75 -4.94
N ASN A 183 -21.96 -2.99 -5.26
CA ASN A 183 -22.95 -3.94 -5.75
C ASN A 183 -23.79 -4.41 -4.54
N ARG A 184 -25.00 -3.91 -4.38
CA ARG A 184 -25.96 -4.30 -3.32
C ARG A 184 -26.86 -5.41 -3.80
#